data_96e43a219700fc1bc18a3dbc1759287d
#
_entry.id   96e43a219700fc1bc18a3dbc1759287d
#
_cell.length_a   1.000
_cell.length_b   1.000
_cell.length_c   1.000
_cell.angle_alpha   90.00
_cell.angle_beta   90.00
_cell.angle_gamma   90.00
#
_symmetry.space_group_name_H-M   'P 1'
#
loop_
_entity.id
_entity.type
_entity.pdbx_description
1 polymer ?
#
loop_
_entity_poly.entity_id
_entity_poly.type
_entity_poly.pdbx_seq_one_letter_code
_entity_poly.pdbx_strand_id
1 'polypeptide(L)'
;IDSFLDANLVFSREHQVYILSIESLSEYTYDRMRSAYEFYLDGIESALSKSEYISGNDLTLADISYVCDFSQFLREGKYQEILKNQGFKIISQDIKDTHPKSINHLLNLSELKEFSSIMGSYLDWYKN
;
A
#
# COMPACT_ATOMS: atom_id res chain seq x y z
N ILE A 1 -16.83 1.92 -6.52
CA ILE A 1 -15.52 2.47 -6.92
C ILE A 1 -15.18 3.75 -6.14
N ASP A 2 -16.18 4.60 -5.88
CA ASP A 2 -15.94 5.86 -5.16
C ASP A 2 -15.40 5.64 -3.76
N SER A 3 -15.90 4.62 -3.03
CA SER A 3 -15.43 4.34 -1.68
C SER A 3 -13.97 3.89 -1.67
N PHE A 4 -13.52 3.17 -2.69
CA PHE A 4 -12.12 2.79 -2.80
C PHE A 4 -11.23 3.99 -3.13
N LEU A 5 -11.72 4.89 -3.97
CA LEU A 5 -10.98 6.11 -4.31
C LEU A 5 -10.88 7.04 -3.10
N ASP A 6 -11.93 7.14 -2.30
CA ASP A 6 -11.92 7.94 -1.08
C ASP A 6 -10.94 7.36 -0.06
N ALA A 7 -10.95 6.04 0.14
CA ALA A 7 -10.00 5.36 1.04
C ALA A 7 -8.57 5.51 0.54
N ASN A 8 -8.37 5.44 -0.78
CA ASN A 8 -7.06 5.66 -1.40
C ASN A 8 -6.55 7.06 -1.12
N LEU A 9 -7.43 8.07 -1.21
CA LEU A 9 -7.05 9.44 -0.98
C LEU A 9 -6.59 9.66 0.48
N VAL A 10 -7.32 9.10 1.43
CA VAL A 10 -6.93 9.18 2.86
C VAL A 10 -5.59 8.46 3.07
N PHE A 11 -5.45 7.27 2.51
CA PHE A 11 -4.21 6.49 2.59
C PHE A 11 -3.02 7.28 2.04
N SER A 12 -3.18 7.87 0.87
CA SER A 12 -2.12 8.62 0.20
C SER A 12 -1.70 9.85 1.03
N ARG A 13 -2.67 10.53 1.62
CA ARG A 13 -2.39 11.70 2.46
C ARG A 13 -1.62 11.30 3.73
N GLU A 14 -2.07 10.26 4.41
CA GLU A 14 -1.39 9.80 5.60
C GLU A 14 0.02 9.29 5.28
N HIS A 15 0.19 8.69 4.10
CA HIS A 15 1.51 8.24 3.65
C HIS A 15 2.47 9.41 3.49
N GLN A 16 2.01 10.53 2.94
CA GLN A 16 2.85 11.71 2.80
C GLN A 16 3.31 12.23 4.16
N VAL A 17 2.39 12.33 5.13
CA VAL A 17 2.72 12.78 6.48
C VAL A 17 3.72 11.81 7.13
N TYR A 18 3.49 10.52 6.98
CA TYR A 18 4.33 9.46 7.52
C TYR A 18 5.78 9.59 7.00
N ILE A 19 5.94 9.69 5.70
CA ILE A 19 7.26 9.75 5.06
C ILE A 19 7.98 11.07 5.40
N LEU A 20 7.26 12.18 5.40
CA LEU A 20 7.86 13.48 5.71
C LEU A 20 8.35 13.58 7.15
N SER A 21 7.74 12.81 8.08
CA SER A 21 8.11 12.79 9.49
C SER A 21 8.94 11.58 9.89
N ILE A 22 9.40 10.78 8.93
CA ILE A 22 9.94 9.45 9.21
C ILE A 22 11.13 9.46 10.18
N GLU A 23 11.94 10.50 10.17
CA GLU A 23 13.13 10.58 11.03
C GLU A 23 12.80 10.99 12.46
N SER A 24 11.63 11.57 12.70
CA SER A 24 11.18 12.00 14.01
C SER A 24 9.69 11.74 14.13
N LEU A 25 9.34 10.45 14.09
CA LEU A 25 7.97 9.98 13.95
C LEU A 25 7.28 9.93 15.31
N SER A 26 6.11 10.57 15.43
CA SER A 26 5.30 10.48 16.63
C SER A 26 4.46 9.21 16.59
N GLU A 27 4.10 8.69 17.76
CA GLU A 27 3.19 7.54 17.87
C GLU A 27 1.84 7.85 17.22
N TYR A 28 1.37 9.08 17.38
CA TYR A 28 0.12 9.54 16.78
C TYR A 28 0.16 9.43 15.25
N THR A 29 1.23 9.92 14.63
CA THR A 29 1.39 9.86 13.17
C THR A 29 1.50 8.43 12.68
N TYR A 30 2.25 7.60 13.40
CA TYR A 30 2.41 6.19 13.06
C TYR A 30 1.07 5.45 13.13
N ASP A 31 0.29 5.69 14.18
CA ASP A 31 -1.00 5.03 14.36
C ASP A 31 -2.00 5.46 13.31
N ARG A 32 -1.98 6.73 12.91
CA ARG A 32 -2.85 7.22 11.83
C ARG A 32 -2.52 6.53 10.51
N MET A 33 -1.23 6.41 10.20
CA MET A 33 -0.82 5.71 8.98
C MET A 33 -1.26 4.25 9.01
N ARG A 34 -1.03 3.58 10.13
CA ARG A 34 -1.42 2.18 10.26
C ARG A 34 -2.93 1.99 10.15
N SER A 35 -3.71 2.87 10.74
CA SER A 35 -5.17 2.81 10.64
C SER A 35 -5.65 2.99 9.20
N ALA A 36 -5.07 3.95 8.48
CA ALA A 36 -5.41 4.18 7.07
C ALA A 36 -5.02 2.98 6.21
N TYR A 37 -3.84 2.40 6.48
CA TYR A 37 -3.36 1.20 5.81
C TYR A 37 -4.34 0.04 6.01
N GLU A 38 -4.70 -0.24 7.26
CA GLU A 38 -5.59 -1.37 7.58
C GLU A 38 -6.97 -1.18 6.95
N PHE A 39 -7.54 0.01 7.07
CA PHE A 39 -8.84 0.31 6.50
C PHE A 39 -8.84 0.09 4.98
N TYR A 40 -7.84 0.63 4.31
CA TYR A 40 -7.73 0.54 2.86
C TYR A 40 -7.54 -0.91 2.41
N LEU A 41 -6.58 -1.61 3.00
CA LEU A 41 -6.28 -2.98 2.59
C LEU A 41 -7.34 -3.98 3.00
N ASP A 42 -8.03 -3.78 4.12
CA ASP A 42 -9.13 -4.65 4.50
C ASP A 42 -10.24 -4.59 3.45
N GLY A 43 -10.53 -3.38 2.94
CA GLY A 43 -11.51 -3.22 1.87
C GLY A 43 -11.09 -3.89 0.57
N ILE A 44 -9.82 -3.75 0.21
CA ILE A 44 -9.30 -4.36 -1.01
C ILE A 44 -9.29 -5.89 -0.89
N GLU A 45 -8.84 -6.40 0.26
CA GLU A 45 -8.80 -7.84 0.50
C GLU A 45 -10.20 -8.46 0.40
N SER A 46 -11.19 -7.79 0.99
CA SER A 46 -12.57 -8.21 0.92
C SER A 46 -13.10 -8.20 -0.52
N ALA A 47 -12.81 -7.13 -1.27
CA ALA A 47 -13.24 -7.02 -2.67
C ALA A 47 -12.64 -8.11 -3.54
N LEU A 48 -11.36 -8.39 -3.36
CA LEU A 48 -10.66 -9.42 -4.15
C LEU A 48 -11.05 -10.84 -3.78
N SER A 49 -11.70 -11.03 -2.63
CA SER A 49 -12.27 -12.33 -2.28
C SER A 49 -13.56 -12.62 -3.06
N LYS A 50 -14.16 -11.60 -3.69
CA LYS A 50 -15.44 -11.69 -4.39
C LYS A 50 -15.30 -11.54 -5.90
N SER A 51 -14.24 -10.92 -6.38
CA SER A 51 -14.07 -10.65 -7.81
C SER A 51 -12.59 -10.56 -8.16
N GLU A 52 -12.32 -10.57 -9.48
CA GLU A 52 -10.95 -10.58 -10.01
C GLU A 52 -10.23 -9.24 -9.78
N TYR A 53 -10.97 -8.14 -9.83
CA TYR A 53 -10.43 -6.80 -9.65
C TYR A 53 -11.14 -6.12 -8.49
N ILE A 54 -10.63 -4.98 -8.06
CA ILE A 54 -11.14 -4.29 -6.87
C ILE A 54 -12.62 -3.92 -7.01
N SER A 55 -13.05 -3.46 -8.18
CA SER A 55 -14.43 -3.03 -8.40
C SER A 55 -15.26 -4.00 -9.24
N GLY A 56 -14.82 -5.24 -9.40
CA GLY A 56 -15.57 -6.24 -10.16
C GLY A 56 -14.68 -7.07 -11.07
N ASN A 57 -15.18 -7.37 -12.28
CA ASN A 57 -14.47 -8.26 -13.20
C ASN A 57 -13.59 -7.54 -14.22
N ASP A 58 -13.57 -6.20 -14.16
CA ASP A 58 -12.76 -5.40 -15.09
C ASP A 58 -11.80 -4.50 -14.31
N LEU A 59 -10.65 -4.24 -14.91
CA LEU A 59 -9.69 -3.28 -14.36
C LEU A 59 -10.28 -1.87 -14.41
N THR A 60 -10.25 -1.16 -13.29
CA THR A 60 -10.80 0.18 -13.18
C THR A 60 -9.79 1.14 -12.55
N LEU A 61 -10.20 2.40 -12.41
CA LEU A 61 -9.39 3.42 -11.74
C LEU A 61 -9.01 3.00 -10.31
N ALA A 62 -9.87 2.20 -9.65
CA ALA A 62 -9.57 1.71 -8.30
C ALA A 62 -8.29 0.86 -8.29
N ASP A 63 -8.12 0.00 -9.30
CA ASP A 63 -6.91 -0.83 -9.43
C ASP A 63 -5.69 0.02 -9.77
N ILE A 64 -5.86 0.98 -10.66
CA ILE A 64 -4.76 1.86 -11.10
C ILE A 64 -4.24 2.68 -9.92
N SER A 65 -5.16 3.30 -9.15
CA SER A 65 -4.78 4.08 -7.98
C SER A 65 -4.10 3.22 -6.92
N TYR A 66 -4.59 2.01 -6.73
CA TYR A 66 -3.99 1.06 -5.79
C TYR A 66 -2.55 0.73 -6.18
N VAL A 67 -2.33 0.37 -7.44
CA VAL A 67 -0.99 0.02 -7.93
C VAL A 67 -0.04 1.20 -7.74
N CYS A 68 -0.47 2.40 -8.15
CA CYS A 68 0.40 3.57 -8.10
C CYS A 68 0.76 3.96 -6.67
N ASP A 69 -0.23 4.03 -5.78
CA ASP A 69 0.00 4.54 -4.43
C ASP A 69 0.56 3.49 -3.49
N PHE A 70 0.07 2.26 -3.59
CA PHE A 70 0.55 1.23 -2.67
C PHE A 70 1.96 0.76 -2.99
N SER A 71 2.34 0.73 -4.26
CA SER A 71 3.72 0.39 -4.62
C SER A 71 4.70 1.40 -4.02
N GLN A 72 4.34 2.67 -3.99
CA GLN A 72 5.16 3.69 -3.34
C GLN A 72 5.23 3.47 -1.84
N PHE A 73 4.13 3.08 -1.22
CA PHE A 73 4.10 2.82 0.23
C PHE A 73 5.05 1.69 0.61
N LEU A 74 5.15 0.65 -0.22
CA LEU A 74 6.04 -0.48 0.08
C LEU A 74 7.51 -0.08 0.15
N ARG A 75 7.86 1.11 -0.32
CA ARG A 75 9.20 1.64 -0.19
C ARG A 75 9.55 2.00 1.26
N GLU A 76 8.57 1.95 2.18
CA GLU A 76 8.86 2.19 3.61
C GLU A 76 9.93 1.23 4.14
N GLY A 77 10.11 0.09 3.48
CA GLY A 77 11.15 -0.85 3.84
C GLY A 77 12.56 -0.25 3.84
N LYS A 78 12.77 0.79 3.05
CA LYS A 78 14.05 1.51 3.03
C LYS A 78 14.35 2.21 4.34
N TYR A 79 13.33 2.45 5.16
CA TYR A 79 13.44 3.17 6.42
C TYR A 79 13.35 2.24 7.63
N GLN A 80 13.53 0.94 7.42
CA GLN A 80 13.41 -0.07 8.48
C GLN A 80 14.28 0.25 9.68
N GLU A 81 15.53 0.61 9.46
CA GLU A 81 16.46 0.92 10.57
C GLU A 81 16.07 2.20 11.30
N ILE A 82 15.64 3.22 10.56
CA ILE A 82 15.20 4.48 11.14
C ILE A 82 13.98 4.26 12.03
N LEU A 83 13.03 3.46 11.56
CA LEU A 83 11.83 3.12 12.34
C LEU A 83 12.18 2.29 13.56
N LYS A 84 13.04 1.31 13.40
CA LYS A 84 13.47 0.43 14.50
C LYS A 84 14.13 1.25 15.62
N ASN A 85 14.97 2.20 15.26
CA ASN A 85 15.66 3.03 16.23
C ASN A 85 14.70 3.91 17.04
N GLN A 86 13.50 4.14 16.54
CA GLN A 86 12.47 4.89 17.23
C GLN A 86 11.43 4.00 17.93
N GLY A 87 11.62 2.68 17.87
CA GLY A 87 10.71 1.73 18.51
C GLY A 87 9.54 1.32 17.63
N PHE A 88 9.63 1.58 16.32
CA PHE A 88 8.58 1.21 15.35
C PHE A 88 9.08 0.13 14.41
N LYS A 89 8.13 -0.49 13.70
CA LYS A 89 8.45 -1.45 12.63
C LYS A 89 7.72 -1.03 11.36
N ILE A 90 8.16 -1.54 10.21
CA ILE A 90 7.46 -1.25 8.96
C ILE A 90 6.04 -1.83 9.04
N ILE A 91 5.08 -1.04 8.58
CA ILE A 91 3.65 -1.36 8.73
C ILE A 91 3.27 -2.57 7.89
N SER A 92 3.85 -2.69 6.68
CA SER A 92 3.53 -3.77 5.75
C SER A 92 4.30 -5.06 5.99
N GLN A 93 4.98 -5.20 7.13
CA GLN A 93 5.87 -6.33 7.41
C GLN A 93 5.17 -7.68 7.22
N ASP A 94 3.94 -7.81 7.67
CA ASP A 94 3.21 -9.07 7.66
C ASP A 94 2.14 -9.15 6.56
N ILE A 95 2.28 -8.34 5.50
CA ILE A 95 1.25 -8.23 4.47
C ILE A 95 0.91 -9.57 3.80
N LYS A 96 1.89 -10.44 3.63
CA LYS A 96 1.65 -11.74 3.01
C LYS A 96 0.71 -12.61 3.84
N ASP A 97 0.73 -12.44 5.16
CA ASP A 97 -0.11 -13.20 6.07
C ASP A 97 -1.46 -12.51 6.29
N THR A 98 -1.47 -11.19 6.36
CA THR A 98 -2.68 -10.43 6.70
C THR A 98 -3.54 -10.09 5.49
N HIS A 99 -2.90 -9.79 4.36
CA HIS A 99 -3.59 -9.34 3.14
C HIS A 99 -3.01 -10.03 1.90
N PRO A 100 -3.08 -11.37 1.83
CA PRO A 100 -2.44 -12.11 0.72
C PRO A 100 -3.02 -11.79 -0.65
N LYS A 101 -4.33 -11.57 -0.75
CA LYS A 101 -4.94 -11.25 -2.05
C LYS A 101 -4.53 -9.86 -2.52
N SER A 102 -4.43 -8.91 -1.58
CA SER A 102 -4.05 -7.54 -1.88
C SER A 102 -2.63 -7.47 -2.43
N ILE A 103 -1.67 -8.13 -1.79
CA ILE A 103 -0.29 -8.12 -2.26
C ILE A 103 -0.13 -8.90 -3.57
N ASN A 104 -0.82 -10.03 -3.70
CA ASN A 104 -0.76 -10.80 -4.94
C ASN A 104 -1.34 -10.01 -6.12
N HIS A 105 -2.42 -9.27 -5.89
CA HIS A 105 -3.02 -8.42 -6.93
C HIS A 105 -2.04 -7.35 -7.39
N LEU A 106 -1.37 -6.70 -6.44
CA LEU A 106 -0.36 -5.69 -6.77
C LEU A 106 0.77 -6.31 -7.61
N LEU A 107 1.28 -7.46 -7.21
CA LEU A 107 2.37 -8.11 -7.92
C LEU A 107 1.94 -8.55 -9.31
N ASN A 108 0.73 -9.09 -9.45
CA ASN A 108 0.20 -9.50 -10.74
C ASN A 108 0.04 -8.31 -11.69
N LEU A 109 -0.51 -7.19 -11.20
CA LEU A 109 -0.67 -6.00 -12.02
C LEU A 109 0.68 -5.39 -12.39
N SER A 110 1.68 -5.51 -11.51
CA SER A 110 3.01 -4.97 -11.78
C SER A 110 3.72 -5.67 -12.94
N GLU A 111 3.30 -6.89 -13.28
CA GLU A 111 3.85 -7.62 -14.41
C GLU A 111 3.27 -7.14 -15.74
N LEU A 112 2.15 -6.42 -15.74
CA LEU A 112 1.58 -5.88 -16.96
C LEU A 112 2.48 -4.76 -17.49
N LYS A 113 2.69 -4.77 -18.80
CA LYS A 113 3.58 -3.82 -19.47
C LYS A 113 3.22 -2.37 -19.14
N GLU A 114 1.93 -2.08 -19.09
CA GLU A 114 1.43 -0.72 -18.82
C GLU A 114 1.85 -0.21 -17.45
N PHE A 115 1.94 -1.10 -16.47
CA PHE A 115 2.31 -0.74 -15.11
C PHE A 115 3.81 -0.81 -14.87
N SER A 116 4.50 -1.78 -15.46
CA SER A 116 5.92 -1.97 -15.20
C SER A 116 6.75 -0.74 -15.59
N SER A 117 6.38 -0.05 -16.65
CA SER A 117 7.08 1.16 -17.09
C SER A 117 6.85 2.35 -16.16
N ILE A 118 5.68 2.39 -15.49
CA ILE A 118 5.33 3.47 -14.57
C ILE A 118 5.94 3.23 -13.20
N MET A 119 5.88 2.00 -12.71
CA MET A 119 6.31 1.65 -11.37
C MET A 119 7.83 1.65 -11.23
N GLY A 120 8.53 1.37 -12.32
CA GLY A 120 10.00 1.37 -12.30
C GLY A 120 10.55 0.52 -11.15
N SER A 121 11.30 1.17 -10.26
CA SER A 121 11.95 0.51 -9.14
C SER A 121 11.13 0.50 -7.85
N TYR A 122 9.87 0.92 -7.88
CA TYR A 122 9.06 1.06 -6.66
C TYR A 122 8.95 -0.23 -5.85
N LEU A 123 8.95 -1.38 -6.51
CA LEU A 123 8.82 -2.67 -5.83
C LEU A 123 10.15 -3.37 -5.56
N ASP A 124 11.27 -2.75 -5.91
CA ASP A 124 12.59 -3.38 -5.76
C ASP A 124 12.85 -3.83 -4.33
N TRP A 125 12.53 -2.98 -3.37
CA TRP A 125 12.72 -3.34 -1.97
C TRP A 125 11.91 -4.60 -1.61
N TYR A 126 10.64 -4.62 -2.00
CA TYR A 126 9.76 -5.73 -1.63
C TYR A 126 10.16 -7.04 -2.32
N LYS A 127 10.55 -6.97 -3.60
CA LYS A 127 10.90 -8.17 -4.37
C LYS A 127 12.27 -8.74 -4.01
N ASN A 128 13.16 -7.89 -3.53
CA ASN A 128 14.51 -8.28 -3.15
C ASN A 128 14.65 -8.43 -1.65
#